data_385a323619468e619669f96808f4740b
#
_entry.id   385a323619468e619669f96808f4740b
#
_cell.length_a   1.000
_cell.length_b   1.000
_cell.length_c   1.000
_cell.angle_alpha   90.00
_cell.angle_beta   90.00
_cell.angle_gamma   90.00
#
_symmetry.space_group_name_H-M   'P 1'
#
loop_
_entity.id
_entity.type
_entity.pdbx_description
1 polymer ?
#
loop_
_entity_poly.entity_id
_entity_poly.type
_entity_poly.pdbx_seq_one_letter_code
_entity_poly.pdbx_strand_id
1 'polypeptide(L)'
;QSTVHPFIGRETYRKLAPLPFAERIVQLADPAVRAQILAEPSKSMGAIGMILTQGFDRMFRLEHESGLDYEPRAEDSIAALAKATGQAPDTIVYDMLMEKDGRGYIYLPLLNYAEFNFDHIHEMMNHPNTVLSLSDGGAHCGVICDASFPTYMLTHWVRDRSRGERLSLEKVVSMQ
;
A
#
# COMPACT_ATOMS: atom_id res chain seq x y z
N GLN A 1 -5.53 -8.07 -8.26
CA GLN A 1 -4.41 -7.21 -8.66
C GLN A 1 -4.84 -5.75 -8.54
N SER A 2 -4.16 -4.97 -7.69
CA SER A 2 -4.38 -3.52 -7.67
C SER A 2 -4.01 -2.92 -9.03
N THR A 3 -4.89 -2.11 -9.58
CA THR A 3 -4.65 -1.38 -10.82
C THR A 3 -4.01 -0.01 -10.57
N VAL A 4 -3.80 0.37 -9.31
CA VAL A 4 -3.26 1.67 -8.92
C VAL A 4 -1.83 1.52 -8.44
N HIS A 5 -0.90 2.23 -9.07
CA HIS A 5 0.51 2.31 -8.71
C HIS A 5 1.14 3.58 -9.34
N PRO A 6 2.34 4.04 -8.90
CA PRO A 6 2.94 5.29 -9.36
C PRO A 6 3.14 5.44 -10.87
N PHE A 7 3.22 4.34 -11.62
CA PHE A 7 3.53 4.36 -13.06
C PHE A 7 2.30 4.37 -13.97
N ILE A 8 1.10 4.31 -13.43
CA ILE A 8 -0.17 4.24 -14.20
C ILE A 8 -0.36 5.42 -15.16
N GLY A 9 0.21 6.58 -14.83
CA GLY A 9 0.15 7.79 -15.65
C GLY A 9 1.24 7.87 -16.73
N ARG A 10 2.23 6.95 -16.76
CA ARG A 10 3.37 6.98 -17.69
C ARG A 10 3.02 6.34 -19.01
N GLU A 11 3.46 6.95 -20.11
CA GLU A 11 3.03 6.55 -21.46
C GLU A 11 3.45 5.14 -21.83
N THR A 12 4.70 4.78 -21.56
CA THR A 12 5.20 3.44 -21.85
C THR A 12 4.46 2.36 -21.07
N TYR A 13 4.21 2.60 -19.76
CA TYR A 13 3.40 1.67 -18.98
C TYR A 13 1.98 1.51 -19.53
N ARG A 14 1.34 2.60 -19.94
CA ARG A 14 -0.03 2.56 -20.49
C ARG A 14 -0.14 1.72 -21.77
N LYS A 15 0.92 1.66 -22.57
CA LYS A 15 0.98 0.78 -23.77
C LYS A 15 1.07 -0.69 -23.39
N LEU A 16 1.70 -1.00 -22.26
CA LEU A 16 1.87 -2.36 -21.74
C LEU A 16 0.68 -2.82 -20.89
N ALA A 17 -0.07 -1.92 -20.30
CA ALA A 17 -1.16 -2.22 -19.37
C ALA A 17 -2.23 -3.18 -19.91
N PRO A 18 -2.60 -3.16 -21.21
CA PRO A 18 -3.56 -4.11 -21.79
C PRO A 18 -3.02 -5.55 -21.94
N LEU A 19 -1.70 -5.75 -21.87
CA LEU A 19 -1.12 -7.08 -22.05
C LEU A 19 -1.52 -8.03 -20.91
N PRO A 20 -1.63 -9.33 -21.19
CA PRO A 20 -1.72 -10.35 -20.15
C PRO A 20 -0.60 -10.19 -19.12
N PHE A 21 -0.89 -10.53 -17.86
CA PHE A 21 0.05 -10.25 -16.75
C PHE A 21 1.45 -10.83 -17.00
N ALA A 22 1.55 -12.09 -17.46
CA ALA A 22 2.82 -12.75 -17.69
C ALA A 22 3.65 -12.03 -18.78
N GLU A 23 3.02 -11.64 -19.89
CA GLU A 23 3.67 -10.91 -20.96
C GLU A 23 4.11 -9.51 -20.52
N ARG A 24 3.25 -8.83 -19.78
CA ARG A 24 3.55 -7.50 -19.24
C ARG A 24 4.76 -7.52 -18.31
N ILE A 25 4.88 -8.52 -17.43
CA ILE A 25 6.02 -8.64 -16.52
C ILE A 25 7.32 -8.87 -17.27
N VAL A 26 7.31 -9.67 -18.33
CA VAL A 26 8.50 -9.86 -19.20
C VAL A 26 8.94 -8.52 -19.79
N GLN A 27 8.00 -7.72 -20.30
CA GLN A 27 8.31 -6.40 -20.84
C GLN A 27 8.82 -5.42 -19.77
N LEU A 28 8.19 -5.41 -18.59
CA LEU A 28 8.62 -4.56 -17.47
C LEU A 28 9.98 -4.98 -16.90
N ALA A 29 10.40 -6.22 -17.05
CA ALA A 29 11.72 -6.69 -16.65
C ALA A 29 12.86 -6.25 -17.59
N ASP A 30 12.51 -5.76 -18.80
CA ASP A 30 13.51 -5.25 -19.76
C ASP A 30 14.14 -3.95 -19.22
N PRO A 31 15.48 -3.87 -19.11
CA PRO A 31 16.15 -2.68 -18.58
C PRO A 31 15.90 -1.40 -19.40
N ALA A 32 15.70 -1.52 -20.74
CA ALA A 32 15.41 -0.37 -21.58
C ALA A 32 13.99 0.17 -21.31
N VAL A 33 13.02 -0.74 -21.20
CA VAL A 33 11.62 -0.39 -20.83
C VAL A 33 11.57 0.24 -19.42
N ARG A 34 12.29 -0.34 -18.46
CA ARG A 34 12.42 0.21 -17.10
C ARG A 34 12.98 1.63 -17.15
N ALA A 35 14.10 1.83 -17.84
CA ALA A 35 14.74 3.16 -17.95
C ALA A 35 13.79 4.18 -18.59
N GLN A 36 13.07 3.79 -19.65
CA GLN A 36 12.10 4.65 -20.31
C GLN A 36 10.95 5.02 -19.38
N ILE A 37 10.34 4.06 -18.68
CA ILE A 37 9.26 4.33 -17.73
C ILE A 37 9.72 5.28 -16.62
N LEU A 38 10.91 5.07 -16.07
CA LEU A 38 11.45 5.92 -15.00
C LEU A 38 11.77 7.35 -15.47
N ALA A 39 12.13 7.55 -16.73
CA ALA A 39 12.40 8.88 -17.30
C ALA A 39 11.13 9.66 -17.69
N GLU A 40 9.99 8.99 -17.86
CA GLU A 40 8.75 9.63 -18.30
C GLU A 40 8.08 10.41 -17.17
N PRO A 41 7.52 11.62 -17.44
CA PRO A 41 6.68 12.31 -16.50
C PRO A 41 5.34 11.55 -16.31
N SER A 42 4.83 11.53 -15.08
CA SER A 42 3.47 11.04 -14.83
C SER A 42 2.45 12.07 -15.29
N LYS A 43 1.45 11.68 -16.08
CA LYS A 43 0.33 12.55 -16.40
C LYS A 43 -0.46 12.84 -15.12
N SER A 44 -0.83 14.12 -14.94
CA SER A 44 -1.64 14.53 -13.78
C SER A 44 -2.96 13.74 -13.73
N MET A 45 -3.25 13.21 -12.57
CA MET A 45 -4.50 12.50 -12.24
C MET A 45 -5.33 13.26 -11.20
N GLY A 46 -5.12 14.57 -11.07
CA GLY A 46 -5.71 15.38 -10.01
C GLY A 46 -5.05 15.16 -8.64
N ALA A 47 -5.60 15.80 -7.60
CA ALA A 47 -5.00 15.78 -6.26
C ALA A 47 -4.88 14.36 -5.66
N ILE A 48 -5.92 13.55 -5.78
CA ILE A 48 -5.90 12.15 -5.31
C ILE A 48 -4.89 11.33 -6.10
N GLY A 49 -4.84 11.51 -7.41
CA GLY A 49 -3.85 10.84 -8.26
C GLY A 49 -2.42 11.20 -7.90
N MET A 50 -2.15 12.44 -7.48
CA MET A 50 -0.83 12.85 -6.99
C MET A 50 -0.46 12.12 -5.70
N ILE A 51 -1.36 12.01 -4.73
CA ILE A 51 -1.12 11.24 -3.50
C ILE A 51 -0.80 9.78 -3.84
N LEU A 52 -1.58 9.17 -4.74
CA LEU A 52 -1.42 7.76 -5.13
C LEU A 52 -0.15 7.49 -5.95
N THR A 53 0.44 8.49 -6.58
CA THR A 53 1.58 8.29 -7.49
C THR A 53 2.88 8.95 -7.01
N GLN A 54 2.82 9.92 -6.10
CA GLN A 54 3.96 10.71 -5.65
C GLN A 54 4.04 10.88 -4.12
N GLY A 55 3.12 10.30 -3.37
CA GLY A 55 3.12 10.35 -1.91
C GLY A 55 4.15 9.39 -1.27
N PHE A 56 5.41 9.49 -1.70
CA PHE A 56 6.49 8.58 -1.27
C PHE A 56 6.81 8.64 0.23
N ASP A 57 6.44 9.73 0.89
CA ASP A 57 6.50 9.89 2.35
C ASP A 57 5.45 9.06 3.09
N ARG A 58 4.44 8.57 2.36
CA ARG A 58 3.34 7.73 2.85
C ARG A 58 3.31 6.35 2.20
N MET A 59 4.25 6.04 1.35
CA MET A 59 4.40 4.73 0.73
C MET A 59 5.42 3.90 1.49
N PHE A 60 5.10 2.64 1.73
CA PHE A 60 5.93 1.72 2.50
C PHE A 60 5.99 0.35 1.83
N ARG A 61 6.99 -0.42 2.18
CA ARG A 61 7.00 -1.86 1.94
C ARG A 61 5.96 -2.51 2.85
N LEU A 62 5.04 -3.29 2.29
CA LEU A 62 4.05 -4.01 3.10
C LEU A 62 4.62 -5.31 3.69
N GLU A 63 5.42 -6.02 2.92
CA GLU A 63 5.87 -7.37 3.25
C GLU A 63 7.36 -7.39 3.58
N HIS A 64 7.69 -7.92 4.74
CA HIS A 64 9.04 -8.14 5.26
C HIS A 64 9.26 -9.64 5.52
N GLU A 65 10.49 -10.05 5.79
CA GLU A 65 10.80 -11.43 6.19
C GLU A 65 10.05 -11.85 7.46
N SER A 66 9.78 -10.90 8.35
CA SER A 66 9.02 -11.10 9.59
C SER A 66 7.50 -11.17 9.40
N GLY A 67 6.98 -10.89 8.20
CA GLY A 67 5.55 -10.84 7.89
C GLY A 67 5.09 -9.49 7.34
N LEU A 68 3.79 -9.23 7.43
CA LEU A 68 3.18 -7.99 6.97
C LEU A 68 3.28 -6.90 8.03
N ASP A 69 3.76 -5.72 7.65
CA ASP A 69 3.78 -4.54 8.51
C ASP A 69 2.69 -3.54 8.11
N TYR A 70 1.66 -3.42 8.94
CA TYR A 70 0.57 -2.48 8.76
C TYR A 70 0.76 -1.16 9.54
N GLU A 71 1.78 -1.09 10.41
CA GLU A 71 2.13 0.12 11.15
C GLU A 71 3.61 0.53 10.94
N PRO A 72 4.05 0.74 9.66
CA PRO A 72 5.43 1.14 9.39
C PRO A 72 5.73 2.52 9.96
N ARG A 73 6.98 2.75 10.35
CA ARG A 73 7.43 4.04 10.88
C ARG A 73 7.70 5.04 9.75
N ALA A 74 7.73 6.32 10.06
CA ALA A 74 8.06 7.37 9.09
C ALA A 74 9.41 7.15 8.41
N GLU A 75 10.41 6.65 9.16
CA GLU A 75 11.74 6.33 8.67
C GLU A 75 11.79 5.14 7.69
N ASP A 76 10.73 4.32 7.62
CA ASP A 76 10.61 3.19 6.71
C ASP A 76 9.92 3.57 5.39
N SER A 77 9.52 4.85 5.25
CA SER A 77 8.88 5.34 4.03
C SER A 77 9.82 5.28 2.82
N ILE A 78 9.24 5.17 1.63
CA ILE A 78 10.01 5.22 0.38
C ILE A 78 10.83 6.50 0.27
N ALA A 79 10.30 7.64 0.72
CA ALA A 79 11.04 8.90 0.74
C ALA A 79 12.27 8.84 1.69
N ALA A 80 12.13 8.23 2.85
CA ALA A 80 13.23 8.05 3.79
C ALA A 80 14.29 7.08 3.24
N LEU A 81 13.87 5.97 2.64
CA LEU A 81 14.76 5.02 1.95
C LEU A 81 15.51 5.69 0.79
N ALA A 82 14.82 6.49 -0.03
CA ALA A 82 15.44 7.24 -1.12
C ALA A 82 16.54 8.17 -0.61
N LYS A 83 16.27 8.89 0.49
CA LYS A 83 17.25 9.77 1.14
C LYS A 83 18.45 8.98 1.69
N ALA A 84 18.21 7.83 2.30
CA ALA A 84 19.27 7.01 2.90
C ALA A 84 20.17 6.34 1.84
N THR A 85 19.58 5.92 0.70
CA THR A 85 20.29 5.18 -0.35
C THR A 85 20.83 6.07 -1.47
N GLY A 86 20.34 7.30 -1.60
CA GLY A 86 20.63 8.19 -2.72
C GLY A 86 19.91 7.80 -4.03
N GLN A 87 19.00 6.83 -3.99
CA GLN A 87 18.22 6.40 -5.15
C GLN A 87 16.98 7.28 -5.33
N ALA A 88 16.50 7.40 -6.56
CA ALA A 88 15.22 8.06 -6.80
C ALA A 88 14.06 7.22 -6.22
N PRO A 89 13.05 7.85 -5.59
CA PRO A 89 11.91 7.13 -5.01
C PRO A 89 11.19 6.23 -6.02
N ASP A 90 10.99 6.70 -7.25
CA ASP A 90 10.39 5.90 -8.34
C ASP A 90 11.17 4.62 -8.63
N THR A 91 12.50 4.66 -8.56
CA THR A 91 13.35 3.49 -8.76
C THR A 91 13.09 2.44 -7.68
N ILE A 92 13.05 2.85 -6.42
CA ILE A 92 12.79 1.96 -5.28
C ILE A 92 11.41 1.32 -5.41
N VAL A 93 10.38 2.12 -5.72
CA VAL A 93 9.01 1.60 -5.91
C VAL A 93 8.94 0.64 -7.09
N TYR A 94 9.61 0.95 -8.21
CA TYR A 94 9.63 0.06 -9.37
C TYR A 94 10.21 -1.31 -9.01
N ASP A 95 11.36 -1.31 -8.36
CA ASP A 95 12.05 -2.54 -8.00
C ASP A 95 11.25 -3.36 -6.97
N MET A 96 10.62 -2.71 -5.98
CA MET A 96 9.72 -3.38 -5.04
C MET A 96 8.50 -4.00 -5.72
N LEU A 97 7.88 -3.32 -6.68
CA LEU A 97 6.73 -3.86 -7.40
C LEU A 97 7.10 -5.02 -8.32
N MET A 98 8.35 -5.05 -8.81
CA MET A 98 8.85 -6.14 -9.66
C MET A 98 9.32 -7.36 -8.86
N GLU A 99 9.42 -7.29 -7.54
CA GLU A 99 9.72 -8.45 -6.69
C GLU A 99 8.69 -9.57 -6.91
N LYS A 100 9.11 -10.81 -6.68
CA LYS A 100 8.24 -12.00 -6.80
C LYS A 100 7.51 -12.08 -8.15
N ASP A 101 8.26 -11.84 -9.22
CA ASP A 101 7.72 -11.82 -10.59
C ASP A 101 6.56 -10.82 -10.78
N GLY A 102 6.78 -9.59 -10.31
CA GLY A 102 5.80 -8.50 -10.42
C GLY A 102 4.62 -8.61 -9.44
N ARG A 103 4.78 -9.33 -8.35
CA ARG A 103 3.77 -9.49 -7.29
C ARG A 103 4.13 -8.76 -6.01
N GLY A 104 5.10 -7.86 -6.05
CA GLY A 104 5.41 -6.98 -4.95
C GLY A 104 4.29 -6.00 -4.66
N TYR A 105 4.18 -5.56 -3.41
CA TYR A 105 3.16 -4.63 -2.95
C TYR A 105 3.78 -3.41 -2.31
N ILE A 106 3.15 -2.26 -2.58
CA ILE A 106 3.40 -1.02 -1.84
C ILE A 106 2.18 -0.75 -0.97
N TYR A 107 2.42 -0.48 0.29
CA TYR A 107 1.40 -0.09 1.24
C TYR A 107 1.30 1.44 1.29
N LEU A 108 0.10 1.96 1.12
CA LEU A 108 -0.20 3.39 1.17
C LEU A 108 -1.41 3.61 2.08
N PRO A 109 -1.23 3.86 3.37
CA PRO A 109 -2.32 4.24 4.25
C PRO A 109 -2.81 5.65 3.89
N LEU A 110 -4.01 5.74 3.31
CA LEU A 110 -4.58 6.99 2.83
C LEU A 110 -5.15 7.86 3.96
N LEU A 111 -5.76 7.23 4.95
CA LEU A 111 -6.48 7.88 6.04
C LEU A 111 -6.04 7.30 7.39
N ASN A 112 -6.28 8.08 8.44
CA ASN A 112 -6.08 7.64 9.83
C ASN A 112 -4.67 7.16 10.18
N TYR A 113 -3.64 7.66 9.47
CA TYR A 113 -2.24 7.29 9.70
C TYR A 113 -1.33 8.53 9.73
N ALA A 114 -1.81 9.66 10.24
CA ALA A 114 -1.08 10.94 10.23
C ALA A 114 0.19 10.87 11.08
N GLU A 115 0.14 10.16 12.21
CA GLU A 115 1.21 10.05 13.20
C GLU A 115 2.05 8.76 13.04
N PHE A 116 1.88 8.04 11.94
CA PHE A 116 2.58 6.78 11.67
C PHE A 116 2.37 5.72 12.76
N ASN A 117 1.18 5.71 13.36
CA ASN A 117 0.70 4.68 14.28
C ASN A 117 -0.83 4.62 14.24
N PHE A 118 -1.42 3.61 14.89
CA PHE A 118 -2.86 3.40 14.99
C PHE A 118 -3.42 3.66 16.41
N ASP A 119 -2.74 4.41 17.25
CA ASP A 119 -3.19 4.61 18.64
C ASP A 119 -4.54 5.33 18.71
N HIS A 120 -4.75 6.36 17.88
CA HIS A 120 -6.06 7.01 17.83
C HIS A 120 -7.15 6.16 17.15
N ILE A 121 -6.79 5.23 16.25
CA ILE A 121 -7.75 4.23 15.76
C ILE A 121 -8.17 3.30 16.91
N HIS A 122 -7.20 2.84 17.69
CA HIS A 122 -7.47 2.03 18.88
C HIS A 122 -8.40 2.76 19.86
N GLU A 123 -8.15 4.05 20.13
CA GLU A 123 -9.02 4.89 20.96
C GLU A 123 -10.44 4.99 20.37
N MET A 124 -10.57 5.30 19.08
CA MET A 124 -11.87 5.37 18.40
C MET A 124 -12.64 4.05 18.47
N MET A 125 -11.98 2.90 18.25
CA MET A 125 -12.62 1.58 18.34
C MET A 125 -13.04 1.22 19.78
N ASN A 126 -12.40 1.79 20.78
CA ASN A 126 -12.76 1.59 22.19
C ASN A 126 -13.87 2.52 22.66
N HIS A 127 -14.24 3.53 21.89
CA HIS A 127 -15.25 4.50 22.29
C HIS A 127 -16.66 3.87 22.26
N PRO A 128 -17.50 4.08 23.30
CA PRO A 128 -18.80 3.41 23.44
C PRO A 128 -19.82 3.74 22.35
N ASN A 129 -19.64 4.85 21.65
CA ASN A 129 -20.53 5.30 20.56
C ASN A 129 -19.97 4.97 19.17
N THR A 130 -18.95 4.12 19.06
CA THR A 130 -18.36 3.71 17.80
C THR A 130 -18.73 2.26 17.49
N VAL A 131 -19.10 2.00 16.26
CA VAL A 131 -19.31 0.64 15.74
C VAL A 131 -18.42 0.42 14.54
N LEU A 132 -17.95 -0.81 14.37
CA LEU A 132 -17.27 -1.20 13.15
C LEU A 132 -18.28 -1.27 12.01
N SER A 133 -17.86 -0.82 10.84
CA SER A 133 -18.75 -0.70 9.70
C SER A 133 -18.05 -1.21 8.43
N LEU A 134 -18.64 -0.99 7.34
CA LEU A 134 -18.36 -1.18 5.94
C LEU A 134 -16.94 -1.67 5.60
N SER A 135 -16.86 -2.80 4.92
CA SER A 135 -15.60 -3.36 4.40
C SER A 135 -15.41 -3.14 2.89
N ASP A 136 -16.28 -2.37 2.24
CA ASP A 136 -16.30 -2.17 0.77
C ASP A 136 -16.17 -3.47 -0.05
N GLY A 137 -16.47 -4.61 0.58
CA GLY A 137 -16.42 -5.91 -0.04
C GLY A 137 -17.57 -6.12 -1.01
N GLY A 138 -17.26 -6.45 -2.26
CA GLY A 138 -18.24 -6.87 -3.25
C GLY A 138 -18.64 -5.84 -4.30
N ALA A 139 -18.35 -4.54 -4.11
CA ALA A 139 -18.73 -3.53 -5.11
C ALA A 139 -17.59 -3.14 -6.05
N HIS A 140 -16.39 -2.86 -5.55
CA HIS A 140 -15.29 -2.28 -6.30
C HIS A 140 -13.93 -2.87 -5.91
N CYS A 141 -13.71 -4.15 -6.14
CA CYS A 141 -12.47 -4.84 -5.78
C CYS A 141 -11.23 -4.45 -6.62
N GLY A 142 -11.32 -3.46 -7.48
CA GLY A 142 -10.21 -3.05 -8.35
C GLY A 142 -9.21 -2.09 -7.71
N VAL A 143 -9.62 -1.32 -6.71
CA VAL A 143 -8.79 -0.29 -6.05
C VAL A 143 -8.79 -0.48 -4.54
N ILE A 144 -9.95 -0.70 -3.94
CA ILE A 144 -10.12 -0.91 -2.51
C ILE A 144 -10.41 -2.40 -2.29
N CYS A 145 -9.64 -3.05 -1.41
CA CYS A 145 -9.73 -4.49 -1.14
C CYS A 145 -9.92 -4.76 0.36
N ASP A 146 -10.86 -4.08 0.98
CA ASP A 146 -11.10 -4.14 2.43
C ASP A 146 -12.05 -5.25 2.88
N ALA A 147 -12.45 -6.15 1.95
CA ALA A 147 -13.31 -7.30 2.26
C ALA A 147 -12.75 -8.22 3.37
N SER A 148 -11.44 -8.19 3.59
CA SER A 148 -10.76 -8.94 4.65
C SER A 148 -10.80 -8.26 6.03
N PHE A 149 -11.44 -7.12 6.15
CA PHE A 149 -11.51 -6.34 7.38
C PHE A 149 -11.87 -7.17 8.63
N PRO A 150 -12.89 -8.05 8.64
CA PRO A 150 -13.17 -8.85 9.83
C PRO A 150 -12.01 -9.76 10.24
N THR A 151 -11.35 -10.39 9.26
CA THR A 151 -10.15 -11.20 9.50
C THR A 151 -8.98 -10.34 9.98
N TYR A 152 -8.79 -9.15 9.41
CA TYR A 152 -7.76 -8.20 9.83
C TYR A 152 -7.95 -7.76 11.29
N MET A 153 -9.18 -7.56 11.74
CA MET A 153 -9.48 -7.27 13.13
C MET A 153 -8.96 -8.37 14.07
N LEU A 154 -9.15 -9.64 13.70
CA LEU A 154 -8.68 -10.79 14.49
C LEU A 154 -7.15 -10.98 14.39
N THR A 155 -6.58 -10.81 13.21
CA THR A 155 -5.14 -11.04 13.00
C THR A 155 -4.31 -9.87 13.51
N HIS A 156 -4.50 -8.68 12.99
CA HIS A 156 -3.68 -7.53 13.37
C HIS A 156 -4.03 -7.03 14.78
N TRP A 157 -5.28 -6.64 15.03
CA TRP A 157 -5.66 -5.97 16.26
C TRP A 157 -5.65 -6.85 17.50
N VAL A 158 -5.92 -8.15 17.37
CA VAL A 158 -5.88 -9.08 18.50
C VAL A 158 -4.52 -9.75 18.64
N ARG A 159 -3.94 -10.23 17.53
CA ARG A 159 -2.78 -11.13 17.57
C ARG A 159 -1.45 -10.43 17.29
N ASP A 160 -1.35 -9.73 16.17
CA ASP A 160 -0.05 -9.39 15.56
C ASP A 160 0.42 -7.96 15.84
N ARG A 161 -0.47 -7.05 16.25
CA ARG A 161 -0.08 -5.66 16.54
C ARG A 161 1.05 -5.63 17.57
N SER A 162 2.17 -5.01 17.20
CA SER A 162 3.37 -4.91 18.04
C SER A 162 3.66 -3.48 18.52
N ARG A 163 3.00 -2.48 17.91
CA ARG A 163 3.19 -1.07 18.19
C ARG A 163 1.93 -0.47 18.82
N GLY A 164 1.82 -0.55 20.14
CA GLY A 164 0.68 -0.05 20.90
C GLY A 164 -0.23 -1.17 21.44
N GLU A 165 -1.34 -0.79 22.04
CA GLU A 165 -2.25 -1.72 22.69
C GLU A 165 -3.04 -2.55 21.69
N ARG A 166 -3.31 -3.80 22.05
CA ARG A 166 -4.16 -4.73 21.30
C ARG A 166 -5.60 -4.68 21.82
N LEU A 167 -6.53 -5.10 20.98
CA LEU A 167 -7.89 -5.38 21.42
C LEU A 167 -7.98 -6.83 21.95
N SER A 168 -8.87 -7.07 22.91
CA SER A 168 -9.16 -8.44 23.32
C SER A 168 -9.97 -9.19 22.25
N LEU A 169 -9.81 -10.51 22.21
CA LEU A 169 -10.56 -11.35 21.27
C LEU A 169 -12.06 -11.22 21.49
N GLU A 170 -12.50 -11.24 22.75
CA GLU A 170 -13.90 -11.12 23.13
C GLU A 170 -14.50 -9.79 22.64
N LYS A 171 -13.74 -8.70 22.79
CA LYS A 171 -14.18 -7.41 22.29
C LYS A 171 -14.33 -7.41 20.77
N VAL A 172 -13.34 -7.88 20.03
CA VAL A 172 -13.40 -7.91 18.57
C VAL A 172 -14.55 -8.78 18.07
N VAL A 173 -14.77 -9.94 18.68
CA VAL A 173 -15.91 -10.80 18.34
C VAL A 173 -17.24 -10.11 18.64
N SER A 174 -17.33 -9.36 19.73
CA SER A 174 -18.57 -8.64 20.06
C SER A 174 -18.86 -7.43 19.16
N MET A 175 -17.82 -6.93 18.42
CA MET A 175 -17.95 -5.79 17.50
C MET A 175 -18.32 -6.24 16.07
N GLN A 176 -18.19 -7.51 15.72
CA GLN A 176 -18.50 -8.10 14.41
C GLN A 176 -19.92 -8.70 14.38
#